data_7c66b5b550fceec13045a2a2fc080895
#
_entry.id   7c66b5b550fceec13045a2a2fc080895
#
_cell.length_a   1.000
_cell.length_b   1.000
_cell.length_c   1.000
_cell.angle_alpha   90.00
_cell.angle_beta   90.00
_cell.angle_gamma   90.00
#
_symmetry.space_group_name_H-M   'P 1'
#
loop_
_entity.id
_entity.type
_entity.pdbx_description
1 polymer ?
#
loop_
_entity_poly.entity_id
_entity_poly.type
_entity_poly.pdbx_seq_one_letter_code
_entity_poly.pdbx_strand_id
1 'polypeptide(L)'
;EFIINTPHVGATKWWIGGAAHSATHCSVYARLKIDGKDYGVKTFVVPLRDANHDLMPGVSVGDIGAKMGRDGIDNGWIQFSSVRIPRFFMLQKFCKVSRDGEVVLPPLEQLSYSALLGGRVMMVLDSYRMLARMSTIALRYAIGRRQFKGDNVDPNDENALETQLLDYPLHQKRLFPYLAAAYVIFAGALKVERTIEDTLVELDNAVEKGDNASIMKSIEAMKSLFVDSGSLKATSTWLAAQGIDECRQSCGGHGYSGYNGFGRAYNDWVVQCTWEGDNNVLGMTTGKPFVKHVMSLEDTGKPVKGSSDFLNQLKEYTGSGASKVILNDANDILDLKKFIKSLEVAIIRLSSETAKIVRKENFDFVGAELVNISKLNAHRYVLTEYVRRVDAHDNASLKPYLYDLGRVYAATVVLDKFSGIFLTFNVASTNAITDLAKIVIPKLCKQIRPNVVGLTDSFQMSDMMINAAI
;
A
#
# COMPACT_ATOMS: atom_id res chain seq x y z
N GLU A 1 -33.85 -22.04 -2.80
CA GLU A 1 -32.65 -22.40 -2.06
C GLU A 1 -31.44 -22.47 -2.97
N PHE A 2 -30.23 -22.44 -2.36
CA PHE A 2 -28.98 -22.76 -3.04
C PHE A 2 -28.33 -23.95 -2.35
N ILE A 3 -27.50 -24.67 -3.10
CA ILE A 3 -26.68 -25.78 -2.59
C ILE A 3 -25.21 -25.37 -2.71
N ILE A 4 -24.55 -25.24 -1.57
CA ILE A 4 -23.12 -24.92 -1.51
C ILE A 4 -22.35 -26.24 -1.44
N ASN A 5 -21.40 -26.43 -2.37
CA ASN A 5 -20.67 -27.67 -2.49
C ASN A 5 -19.20 -27.44 -2.84
N THR A 6 -18.34 -28.23 -2.21
CA THR A 6 -16.89 -28.32 -2.54
C THR A 6 -16.70 -29.59 -3.39
N PRO A 7 -16.60 -29.48 -4.72
CA PRO A 7 -16.68 -30.66 -5.61
C PRO A 7 -15.44 -31.56 -5.54
N HIS A 8 -14.29 -31.05 -5.08
CA HIS A 8 -13.05 -31.78 -4.91
C HIS A 8 -12.14 -31.06 -3.91
N VAL A 9 -11.13 -31.74 -3.37
CA VAL A 9 -10.22 -31.20 -2.34
C VAL A 9 -9.54 -29.87 -2.73
N GLY A 10 -9.23 -29.69 -4.02
CA GLY A 10 -8.66 -28.43 -4.52
C GLY A 10 -9.60 -27.21 -4.47
N ALA A 11 -10.90 -27.41 -4.21
CA ALA A 11 -11.87 -26.35 -4.00
C ALA A 11 -12.07 -26.01 -2.51
N THR A 12 -11.30 -26.61 -1.61
CA THR A 12 -11.31 -26.30 -0.16
C THR A 12 -11.02 -24.82 0.06
N LYS A 13 -11.82 -24.18 0.91
CA LYS A 13 -11.57 -22.81 1.36
C LYS A 13 -10.45 -22.86 2.41
N TRP A 14 -9.36 -22.16 2.16
CA TRP A 14 -8.16 -22.15 3.01
C TRP A 14 -7.87 -20.76 3.56
N TRP A 15 -7.26 -20.65 4.73
CA TRP A 15 -6.95 -19.39 5.41
C TRP A 15 -8.19 -18.60 5.88
N ILE A 16 -9.27 -19.29 6.24
CA ILE A 16 -10.51 -18.62 6.63
C ILE A 16 -10.45 -18.21 8.10
N GLY A 17 -10.57 -16.90 8.35
CA GLY A 17 -10.59 -16.35 9.71
C GLY A 17 -11.78 -16.84 10.51
N GLY A 18 -11.55 -17.32 11.73
CA GLY A 18 -12.56 -17.82 12.64
C GLY A 18 -13.11 -19.24 12.32
N ALA A 19 -12.70 -19.84 11.21
CA ALA A 19 -13.37 -21.06 10.73
C ALA A 19 -13.12 -22.29 11.59
N ALA A 20 -11.91 -22.44 12.13
CA ALA A 20 -11.55 -23.64 12.88
C ALA A 20 -12.36 -23.78 14.17
N HIS A 21 -12.56 -22.68 14.90
CA HIS A 21 -13.12 -22.72 16.25
C HIS A 21 -14.29 -21.78 16.50
N SER A 22 -14.29 -20.55 16.01
CA SER A 22 -15.12 -19.46 16.55
C SER A 22 -16.29 -19.03 15.68
N ALA A 23 -16.18 -19.08 14.35
CA ALA A 23 -17.21 -18.55 13.45
C ALA A 23 -18.46 -19.42 13.43
N THR A 24 -19.64 -18.79 13.57
CA THR A 24 -20.95 -19.45 13.40
C THR A 24 -21.45 -19.39 11.96
N HIS A 25 -21.04 -18.35 11.22
CA HIS A 25 -21.39 -18.12 9.81
C HIS A 25 -20.16 -17.67 9.05
N CYS A 26 -20.16 -17.86 7.73
CA CYS A 26 -19.13 -17.28 6.87
C CYS A 26 -19.72 -16.68 5.59
N SER A 27 -19.04 -15.68 5.05
CA SER A 27 -19.27 -15.18 3.70
C SER A 27 -18.49 -16.04 2.70
N VAL A 28 -19.19 -16.78 1.87
CA VAL A 28 -18.60 -17.70 0.89
C VAL A 28 -18.66 -17.09 -0.50
N TYR A 29 -17.49 -16.92 -1.13
CA TYR A 29 -17.40 -16.64 -2.55
C TYR A 29 -17.45 -17.96 -3.32
N ALA A 30 -18.52 -18.15 -4.10
CA ALA A 30 -18.73 -19.35 -4.90
C ALA A 30 -19.32 -19.02 -6.26
N ARG A 31 -19.09 -19.88 -7.24
CA ARG A 31 -19.67 -19.72 -8.57
C ARG A 31 -21.15 -20.04 -8.54
N LEU A 32 -21.97 -19.10 -9.00
CA LEU A 32 -23.42 -19.31 -9.16
C LEU A 32 -23.69 -20.09 -10.46
N LYS A 33 -24.20 -21.28 -10.33
CA LYS A 33 -24.61 -22.10 -11.48
C LYS A 33 -26.10 -22.40 -11.39
N ILE A 34 -26.85 -22.09 -12.46
CA ILE A 34 -28.29 -22.37 -12.57
C ILE A 34 -28.51 -22.98 -13.96
N ASP A 35 -29.17 -24.12 -14.01
CA ASP A 35 -29.49 -24.86 -15.23
C ASP A 35 -28.29 -25.05 -16.17
N GLY A 36 -27.14 -25.39 -15.59
CA GLY A 36 -25.88 -25.62 -16.33
C GLY A 36 -25.15 -24.34 -16.74
N LYS A 37 -25.76 -23.16 -16.59
CA LYS A 37 -25.12 -21.88 -16.92
C LYS A 37 -24.36 -21.33 -15.71
N ASP A 38 -23.16 -20.81 -15.95
CA ASP A 38 -22.27 -20.19 -14.96
C ASP A 38 -22.43 -18.66 -15.00
N TYR A 39 -22.86 -18.07 -13.90
CA TYR A 39 -23.08 -16.62 -13.73
C TYR A 39 -21.93 -15.94 -12.98
N GLY A 40 -20.78 -16.61 -12.86
CA GLY A 40 -19.60 -16.08 -12.16
C GLY A 40 -19.70 -16.17 -10.64
N VAL A 41 -18.71 -15.58 -9.96
CA VAL A 41 -18.60 -15.62 -8.49
C VAL A 41 -19.64 -14.69 -7.85
N LYS A 42 -20.36 -15.21 -6.86
CA LYS A 42 -21.27 -14.46 -6.01
C LYS A 42 -20.99 -14.73 -4.55
N THR A 43 -21.54 -13.94 -3.65
CA THR A 43 -21.33 -14.03 -2.21
C THR A 43 -22.55 -14.62 -1.53
N PHE A 44 -22.33 -15.63 -0.70
CA PHE A 44 -23.35 -16.33 0.05
C PHE A 44 -23.04 -16.30 1.54
N VAL A 45 -24.03 -16.09 2.38
CA VAL A 45 -23.92 -16.31 3.82
C VAL A 45 -24.22 -17.77 4.11
N VAL A 46 -23.27 -18.47 4.71
CA VAL A 46 -23.43 -19.91 5.00
C VAL A 46 -23.24 -20.13 6.48
N PRO A 47 -24.24 -20.71 7.20
CA PRO A 47 -24.08 -21.11 8.58
C PRO A 47 -23.09 -22.27 8.68
N LEU A 48 -22.12 -22.16 9.58
CA LEU A 48 -21.12 -23.18 9.88
C LEU A 48 -21.50 -24.00 11.14
N ARG A 49 -22.07 -23.30 12.13
CA ARG A 49 -22.42 -23.89 13.44
C ARG A 49 -23.82 -23.47 13.86
N ASP A 50 -24.48 -24.36 14.61
CA ASP A 50 -25.79 -24.12 15.19
C ASP A 50 -25.73 -23.34 16.53
N ALA A 51 -26.84 -23.23 17.22
CA ALA A 51 -26.92 -22.49 18.49
C ALA A 51 -26.15 -23.18 19.65
N ASN A 52 -25.85 -24.47 19.56
CA ASN A 52 -25.01 -25.19 20.48
C ASN A 52 -23.53 -25.14 20.10
N HIS A 53 -23.22 -24.48 19.04
CA HIS A 53 -21.88 -24.39 18.45
C HIS A 53 -21.39 -25.68 17.76
N ASP A 54 -22.28 -26.62 17.52
CA ASP A 54 -21.99 -27.82 16.75
C ASP A 54 -21.99 -27.51 15.25
N LEU A 55 -21.15 -28.23 14.49
CA LEU A 55 -21.09 -28.04 13.03
C LEU A 55 -22.42 -28.40 12.36
N MET A 56 -22.83 -27.54 11.44
CA MET A 56 -23.98 -27.79 10.58
C MET A 56 -23.77 -29.04 9.71
N PRO A 57 -24.82 -29.80 9.40
CA PRO A 57 -24.71 -30.95 8.49
C PRO A 57 -24.08 -30.56 7.15
N GLY A 58 -23.09 -31.35 6.72
CA GLY A 58 -22.36 -31.15 5.49
C GLY A 58 -21.22 -30.11 5.57
N VAL A 59 -21.00 -29.49 6.73
CA VAL A 59 -19.87 -28.59 6.96
C VAL A 59 -18.72 -29.35 7.63
N SER A 60 -17.54 -29.26 7.05
CA SER A 60 -16.28 -29.74 7.64
C SER A 60 -15.29 -28.60 7.75
N VAL A 61 -14.65 -28.47 8.89
CA VAL A 61 -13.63 -27.45 9.19
C VAL A 61 -12.43 -28.07 9.90
N GLY A 62 -11.31 -27.38 9.85
CA GLY A 62 -10.14 -27.73 10.64
C GLY A 62 -9.19 -26.55 10.75
N ASP A 63 -8.30 -26.61 11.76
CA ASP A 63 -7.25 -25.64 11.98
C ASP A 63 -6.12 -25.81 10.95
N ILE A 64 -5.51 -24.73 10.51
CA ILE A 64 -4.41 -24.80 9.52
C ILE A 64 -3.04 -25.11 10.16
N GLY A 65 -2.94 -25.12 11.49
CA GLY A 65 -1.71 -25.37 12.24
C GLY A 65 -0.87 -24.12 12.49
N ALA A 66 0.38 -24.33 12.86
CA ALA A 66 1.34 -23.27 13.20
C ALA A 66 1.62 -22.35 12.00
N LYS A 67 1.77 -21.06 12.29
CA LYS A 67 2.04 -19.99 11.33
C LYS A 67 3.36 -19.28 11.67
N MET A 68 3.86 -18.46 10.76
CA MET A 68 5.01 -17.61 11.00
C MET A 68 4.75 -16.53 12.07
N GLY A 69 3.50 -16.08 12.20
CA GLY A 69 3.06 -15.07 13.16
C GLY A 69 1.53 -15.07 13.28
N ARG A 70 0.98 -14.10 14.03
CA ARG A 70 -0.46 -13.99 14.31
C ARG A 70 -1.04 -15.26 14.91
N ASP A 71 -0.31 -15.88 15.85
CA ASP A 71 -0.67 -17.15 16.45
C ASP A 71 -2.01 -17.11 17.20
N GLY A 72 -2.41 -15.94 17.71
CA GLY A 72 -3.70 -15.74 18.38
C GLY A 72 -4.91 -15.63 17.43
N ILE A 73 -4.70 -15.66 16.10
CA ILE A 73 -5.80 -15.62 15.13
C ILE A 73 -6.21 -17.03 14.77
N ASP A 74 -7.49 -17.33 14.94
CA ASP A 74 -8.13 -18.56 14.47
C ASP A 74 -8.18 -18.53 12.93
N ASN A 75 -7.38 -19.39 12.29
CA ASN A 75 -7.44 -19.62 10.85
C ASN A 75 -7.75 -21.09 10.56
N GLY A 76 -8.72 -21.33 9.71
CA GLY A 76 -9.14 -22.67 9.37
C GLY A 76 -9.29 -22.90 7.87
N TRP A 77 -9.63 -24.13 7.55
CA TRP A 77 -10.13 -24.54 6.23
C TRP A 77 -11.58 -24.97 6.34
N ILE A 78 -12.33 -24.86 5.24
CA ILE A 78 -13.74 -25.25 5.15
C ILE A 78 -13.98 -26.07 3.90
N GLN A 79 -14.77 -27.14 4.03
CA GLN A 79 -15.38 -27.90 2.94
C GLN A 79 -16.89 -27.99 3.13
N PHE A 80 -17.62 -27.95 2.05
CA PHE A 80 -19.08 -28.07 2.02
C PHE A 80 -19.49 -29.31 1.22
N SER A 81 -20.33 -30.17 1.83
CA SER A 81 -20.93 -31.34 1.21
C SER A 81 -22.42 -31.08 1.04
N SER A 82 -22.80 -30.49 -0.09
CA SER A 82 -24.22 -30.22 -0.46
C SER A 82 -25.01 -29.46 0.63
N VAL A 83 -24.40 -28.43 1.22
CA VAL A 83 -25.02 -27.60 2.26
C VAL A 83 -26.12 -26.75 1.65
N ARG A 84 -27.35 -26.92 2.14
CA ARG A 84 -28.53 -26.20 1.66
C ARG A 84 -28.72 -24.90 2.42
N ILE A 85 -28.88 -23.80 1.71
CA ILE A 85 -29.12 -22.47 2.28
C ILE A 85 -30.34 -21.82 1.65
N PRO A 86 -31.11 -20.99 2.40
CA PRO A 86 -32.19 -20.20 1.83
C PRO A 86 -31.70 -19.29 0.71
N ARG A 87 -32.54 -19.04 -0.31
CA ARG A 87 -32.22 -18.10 -1.39
C ARG A 87 -31.89 -16.70 -0.86
N PHE A 88 -32.49 -16.29 0.23
CA PHE A 88 -32.24 -15.03 0.92
C PHE A 88 -30.78 -14.87 1.41
N PHE A 89 -30.05 -15.94 1.59
CA PHE A 89 -28.64 -15.92 2.06
C PHE A 89 -27.63 -15.62 0.96
N MET A 90 -28.05 -15.45 -0.30
CA MET A 90 -27.20 -14.79 -1.30
C MET A 90 -27.24 -13.27 -1.09
N LEU A 91 -26.11 -12.58 -1.13
CA LEU A 91 -26.09 -11.12 -1.11
C LEU A 91 -26.61 -10.58 -2.45
N GLN A 92 -27.77 -9.92 -2.42
CA GLN A 92 -28.55 -9.57 -3.61
C GLN A 92 -28.67 -8.06 -3.89
N LYS A 93 -27.79 -7.24 -3.33
CA LYS A 93 -27.81 -5.78 -3.60
C LYS A 93 -27.59 -5.49 -5.09
N PHE A 94 -26.64 -6.15 -5.72
CA PHE A 94 -26.23 -5.90 -7.09
C PHE A 94 -26.57 -7.03 -8.07
N CYS A 95 -26.67 -8.28 -7.61
CA CYS A 95 -27.05 -9.44 -8.39
C CYS A 95 -28.28 -10.09 -7.74
N LYS A 96 -29.36 -10.25 -8.48
CA LYS A 96 -30.59 -10.84 -7.95
C LYS A 96 -30.91 -12.15 -8.64
N VAL A 97 -31.45 -13.09 -7.89
CA VAL A 97 -31.97 -14.37 -8.41
C VAL A 97 -33.43 -14.48 -8.00
N SER A 98 -34.33 -14.62 -8.98
CA SER A 98 -35.76 -14.81 -8.74
C SER A 98 -36.06 -16.20 -8.15
N ARG A 99 -37.31 -16.43 -7.73
CA ARG A 99 -37.75 -17.76 -7.28
C ARG A 99 -37.68 -18.81 -8.39
N ASP A 100 -37.85 -18.37 -9.62
CA ASP A 100 -37.92 -19.22 -10.83
C ASP A 100 -36.52 -19.39 -11.49
N GLY A 101 -35.46 -18.86 -10.86
CA GLY A 101 -34.08 -19.00 -11.32
C GLY A 101 -33.60 -17.94 -12.30
N GLU A 102 -34.41 -16.91 -12.59
CA GLU A 102 -33.96 -15.78 -13.44
C GLU A 102 -32.88 -14.96 -12.70
N VAL A 103 -31.79 -14.64 -13.41
CA VAL A 103 -30.65 -13.91 -12.86
C VAL A 103 -30.55 -12.52 -13.46
N VAL A 104 -30.63 -11.49 -12.60
CA VAL A 104 -30.31 -10.11 -12.95
C VAL A 104 -28.90 -9.81 -12.50
N LEU A 105 -28.01 -9.56 -13.47
CA LEU A 105 -26.61 -9.24 -13.20
C LEU A 105 -26.43 -7.75 -12.94
N PRO A 106 -25.41 -7.34 -12.13
CA PRO A 106 -25.06 -5.95 -11.97
C PRO A 106 -24.52 -5.37 -13.27
N PRO A 107 -24.61 -4.05 -13.48
CA PRO A 107 -24.05 -3.37 -14.65
C PRO A 107 -22.53 -3.53 -14.75
N LEU A 108 -21.84 -3.85 -13.63
CA LEU A 108 -20.42 -4.19 -13.57
C LEU A 108 -20.19 -5.24 -12.49
N GLU A 109 -19.52 -6.34 -12.84
CA GLU A 109 -19.14 -7.39 -11.88
C GLU A 109 -18.22 -6.86 -10.76
N GLN A 110 -17.40 -5.83 -11.06
CA GLN A 110 -16.48 -5.20 -10.13
C GLN A 110 -17.15 -4.58 -8.91
N LEU A 111 -18.45 -4.23 -8.98
CA LEU A 111 -19.22 -3.76 -7.81
C LEU A 111 -19.27 -4.80 -6.70
N SER A 112 -19.21 -6.10 -7.04
CA SER A 112 -19.17 -7.19 -6.05
C SER A 112 -17.85 -7.23 -5.26
N TYR A 113 -16.78 -6.60 -5.76
CA TYR A 113 -15.46 -6.53 -5.11
C TYR A 113 -15.21 -5.22 -4.35
N SER A 114 -16.20 -4.31 -4.26
CA SER A 114 -16.06 -3.04 -3.53
C SER A 114 -15.68 -3.24 -2.05
N ALA A 115 -16.15 -4.32 -1.42
CA ALA A 115 -15.80 -4.67 -0.05
C ALA A 115 -14.27 -4.90 0.16
N LEU A 116 -13.54 -5.29 -0.88
CA LEU A 116 -12.08 -5.49 -0.79
C LEU A 116 -11.30 -4.17 -0.73
N LEU A 117 -11.88 -3.06 -1.16
CA LEU A 117 -11.22 -1.75 -1.11
C LEU A 117 -10.95 -1.31 0.32
N GLY A 118 -11.91 -1.50 1.23
CA GLY A 118 -11.78 -1.14 2.65
C GLY A 118 -10.63 -1.89 3.34
N GLY A 119 -10.50 -3.21 3.11
CA GLY A 119 -9.41 -4.00 3.66
C GLY A 119 -8.04 -3.49 3.25
N ARG A 120 -7.85 -3.13 1.97
CA ARG A 120 -6.58 -2.59 1.46
C ARG A 120 -6.22 -1.25 2.10
N VAL A 121 -7.19 -0.36 2.30
CA VAL A 121 -6.97 0.94 2.96
C VAL A 121 -6.53 0.77 4.40
N MET A 122 -7.17 -0.15 5.14
CA MET A 122 -6.75 -0.47 6.51
C MET A 122 -5.29 -0.91 6.57
N MET A 123 -4.79 -1.66 5.58
CA MET A 123 -3.38 -2.06 5.53
C MET A 123 -2.44 -0.89 5.23
N VAL A 124 -2.87 0.12 4.48
CA VAL A 124 -2.08 1.36 4.29
C VAL A 124 -1.99 2.13 5.61
N LEU A 125 -3.11 2.27 6.35
CA LEU A 125 -3.13 2.87 7.68
C LEU A 125 -2.28 2.09 8.69
N ASP A 126 -2.34 0.76 8.67
CA ASP A 126 -1.50 -0.07 9.53
C ASP A 126 -0.01 0.04 9.18
N SER A 127 0.33 0.25 7.89
CA SER A 127 1.71 0.52 7.47
C SER A 127 2.26 1.79 8.12
N TYR A 128 1.46 2.86 8.15
CA TYR A 128 1.80 4.09 8.88
C TYR A 128 2.04 3.80 10.37
N ARG A 129 1.08 3.14 11.04
CA ARG A 129 1.17 2.83 12.47
C ARG A 129 2.40 2.02 12.82
N MET A 130 2.70 1.02 11.98
CA MET A 130 3.87 0.17 12.16
C MET A 130 5.18 0.94 11.97
N LEU A 131 5.30 1.75 10.92
CA LEU A 131 6.47 2.60 10.69
C LEU A 131 6.66 3.62 11.80
N ALA A 132 5.60 4.27 12.25
CA ALA A 132 5.63 5.22 13.35
C ALA A 132 6.14 4.57 14.64
N ARG A 133 5.62 3.39 15.00
CA ARG A 133 6.03 2.64 16.18
C ARG A 133 7.49 2.19 16.10
N MET A 134 7.89 1.53 15.02
CA MET A 134 9.24 0.97 14.90
C MET A 134 10.30 2.06 14.80
N SER A 135 10.03 3.14 14.05
CA SER A 135 10.95 4.28 13.99
C SER A 135 11.06 5.01 15.33
N THR A 136 9.99 5.12 16.11
CA THR A 136 10.04 5.71 17.44
C THR A 136 10.97 4.94 18.36
N ILE A 137 10.86 3.60 18.41
CA ILE A 137 11.74 2.74 19.21
C ILE A 137 13.20 2.95 18.79
N ALA A 138 13.49 2.77 17.50
CA ALA A 138 14.86 2.82 16.98
C ALA A 138 15.52 4.20 17.14
N LEU A 139 14.78 5.27 16.87
CA LEU A 139 15.28 6.64 16.97
C LEU A 139 15.54 7.04 18.41
N ARG A 140 14.66 6.68 19.35
CA ARG A 140 14.86 6.97 20.77
C ARG A 140 15.99 6.15 21.35
N TYR A 141 16.11 4.89 20.98
CA TYR A 141 17.29 4.10 21.33
C TYR A 141 18.58 4.75 20.81
N ALA A 142 18.61 5.20 19.55
CA ALA A 142 19.77 5.82 18.94
C ALA A 142 20.15 7.18 19.56
N ILE A 143 19.19 7.89 20.17
CA ILE A 143 19.47 9.11 20.96
C ILE A 143 20.08 8.74 22.30
N GLY A 144 19.59 7.70 22.96
CA GLY A 144 20.08 7.28 24.28
C GLY A 144 21.40 6.55 24.22
N ARG A 145 21.59 5.65 23.24
CA ARG A 145 22.79 4.83 23.11
C ARG A 145 23.97 5.61 22.56
N ARG A 146 25.10 5.51 23.24
CA ARG A 146 26.41 6.01 22.80
C ARG A 146 27.33 4.85 22.50
N GLN A 147 28.17 5.00 21.47
CA GLN A 147 29.17 4.00 21.08
C GLN A 147 30.26 4.65 20.24
N PHE A 148 31.50 4.31 20.59
CA PHE A 148 32.72 4.86 20.04
C PHE A 148 32.92 6.36 20.26
N LYS A 149 34.17 6.81 20.32
CA LYS A 149 34.50 8.24 20.29
C LYS A 149 34.59 8.69 18.83
N GLY A 150 34.07 9.89 18.55
CA GLY A 150 34.20 10.50 17.23
C GLY A 150 35.65 10.90 16.92
N ASP A 151 36.03 11.03 15.64
CA ASP A 151 37.39 11.38 15.20
C ASP A 151 37.91 12.72 15.74
N ASN A 152 37.02 13.61 16.18
CA ASN A 152 37.38 14.92 16.75
C ASN A 152 37.57 14.89 18.27
N VAL A 153 37.50 13.74 18.90
CA VAL A 153 37.63 13.57 20.34
C VAL A 153 39.05 13.01 20.64
N ASP A 154 39.75 13.61 21.59
CA ASP A 154 41.04 13.06 22.04
C ASP A 154 40.84 11.61 22.54
N PRO A 155 41.48 10.61 21.91
CA PRO A 155 41.34 9.21 22.33
C PRO A 155 41.77 8.97 23.78
N ASN A 156 42.64 9.81 24.31
CA ASN A 156 43.20 9.72 25.68
C ASN A 156 42.35 10.45 26.72
N ASP A 157 41.35 11.20 26.33
CA ASP A 157 40.43 11.84 27.29
C ASP A 157 39.45 10.79 27.84
N GLU A 158 39.75 10.27 29.03
CA GLU A 158 38.93 9.27 29.71
C GLU A 158 37.53 9.78 30.07
N ASN A 159 37.32 11.10 30.15
CA ASN A 159 36.04 11.73 30.48
C ASN A 159 35.20 12.05 29.24
N ALA A 160 35.78 11.93 28.05
CA ALA A 160 35.03 12.23 26.83
C ALA A 160 33.91 11.19 26.58
N LEU A 161 32.73 11.70 26.41
CA LEU A 161 31.56 10.85 26.11
C LEU A 161 31.66 10.24 24.70
N GLU A 162 31.29 8.99 24.59
CA GLU A 162 31.09 8.36 23.28
C GLU A 162 29.96 9.08 22.48
N THR A 163 30.00 8.95 21.16
CA THR A 163 29.05 9.58 20.25
C THR A 163 27.69 8.90 20.35
N GLN A 164 26.60 9.68 20.36
CA GLN A 164 25.23 9.13 20.22
C GLN A 164 25.11 8.43 18.87
N LEU A 165 24.47 7.26 18.83
CA LEU A 165 24.30 6.51 17.56
C LEU A 165 23.61 7.36 16.51
N LEU A 166 22.64 8.19 16.89
CA LEU A 166 21.91 9.04 15.96
C LEU A 166 22.75 10.18 15.38
N ASP A 167 23.94 10.48 15.90
CA ASP A 167 24.83 11.49 15.35
C ASP A 167 25.69 10.97 14.19
N TYR A 168 25.73 9.66 13.97
CA TYR A 168 26.37 9.09 12.81
C TYR A 168 25.52 9.29 11.53
N PRO A 169 26.08 9.91 10.46
CA PRO A 169 25.34 10.19 9.24
C PRO A 169 24.73 8.93 8.59
N LEU A 170 25.45 7.81 8.62
CA LEU A 170 24.93 6.55 8.09
C LEU A 170 23.71 6.06 8.90
N HIS A 171 23.72 6.22 10.21
CA HIS A 171 22.59 5.83 11.07
C HIS A 171 21.35 6.69 10.79
N GLN A 172 21.55 7.99 10.58
CA GLN A 172 20.48 8.89 10.14
C GLN A 172 19.91 8.48 8.77
N LYS A 173 20.78 8.19 7.80
CA LYS A 173 20.36 7.72 6.46
C LYS A 173 19.55 6.41 6.53
N ARG A 174 19.80 5.55 7.50
CA ARG A 174 19.07 4.29 7.70
C ARG A 174 17.68 4.50 8.31
N LEU A 175 17.52 5.42 9.27
CA LEU A 175 16.28 5.55 10.07
C LEU A 175 15.33 6.64 9.58
N PHE A 176 15.84 7.80 9.14
CA PHE A 176 14.99 8.92 8.75
C PHE A 176 14.04 8.64 7.56
N PRO A 177 14.39 7.76 6.60
CA PRO A 177 13.46 7.35 5.56
C PRO A 177 12.15 6.77 6.10
N TYR A 178 12.21 5.97 7.15
CA TYR A 178 11.04 5.31 7.73
C TYR A 178 10.22 6.23 8.62
N LEU A 179 10.88 7.16 9.33
CA LEU A 179 10.21 8.26 10.00
C LEU A 179 9.41 9.12 8.99
N ALA A 180 10.06 9.54 7.90
CA ALA A 180 9.43 10.33 6.85
C ALA A 180 8.29 9.56 6.17
N ALA A 181 8.48 8.25 5.92
CA ALA A 181 7.47 7.39 5.32
C ALA A 181 6.21 7.28 6.18
N ALA A 182 6.34 7.24 7.51
CA ALA A 182 5.18 7.24 8.40
C ALA A 182 4.30 8.48 8.17
N TYR A 183 4.89 9.67 8.11
CA TYR A 183 4.14 10.90 7.86
C TYR A 183 3.50 10.96 6.47
N VAL A 184 4.28 10.61 5.44
CA VAL A 184 3.83 10.73 4.04
C VAL A 184 2.75 9.71 3.72
N ILE A 185 2.90 8.46 4.18
CA ILE A 185 1.91 7.39 3.98
C ILE A 185 0.60 7.73 4.69
N PHE A 186 0.66 8.29 5.90
CA PHE A 186 -0.53 8.69 6.64
C PHE A 186 -1.40 9.68 5.86
N ALA A 187 -0.80 10.69 5.23
CA ALA A 187 -1.54 11.64 4.40
C ALA A 187 -2.27 10.96 3.25
N GLY A 188 -1.60 10.06 2.53
CA GLY A 188 -2.20 9.31 1.43
C GLY A 188 -3.28 8.33 1.89
N ALA A 189 -3.07 7.66 3.03
CA ALA A 189 -4.04 6.75 3.62
C ALA A 189 -5.38 7.45 3.94
N LEU A 190 -5.31 8.60 4.61
CA LEU A 190 -6.51 9.41 4.91
C LEU A 190 -7.22 9.91 3.65
N LYS A 191 -6.48 10.20 2.57
CA LYS A 191 -7.08 10.63 1.31
C LYS A 191 -7.84 9.51 0.64
N VAL A 192 -7.21 8.33 0.49
CA VAL A 192 -7.85 7.20 -0.19
C VAL A 192 -9.05 6.68 0.61
N GLU A 193 -8.95 6.63 1.96
CA GLU A 193 -10.06 6.27 2.85
C GLU A 193 -11.29 7.14 2.59
N ARG A 194 -11.15 8.45 2.75
CA ARG A 194 -12.25 9.41 2.50
C ARG A 194 -12.81 9.30 1.09
N THR A 195 -11.94 9.17 0.07
CA THR A 195 -12.39 9.08 -1.31
C THR A 195 -13.22 7.82 -1.57
N ILE A 196 -12.88 6.70 -0.92
CA ILE A 196 -13.68 5.47 -0.99
C ILE A 196 -15.03 5.66 -0.30
N GLU A 197 -15.04 6.20 0.92
CA GLU A 197 -16.27 6.46 1.67
C GLU A 197 -17.23 7.38 0.87
N ASP A 198 -16.73 8.52 0.39
CA ASP A 198 -17.50 9.46 -0.41
C ASP A 198 -18.07 8.80 -1.69
N THR A 199 -17.24 8.01 -2.39
CA THR A 199 -17.65 7.33 -3.63
C THR A 199 -18.71 6.26 -3.38
N LEU A 200 -18.63 5.52 -2.26
CA LEU A 200 -19.63 4.52 -1.90
C LEU A 200 -20.95 5.17 -1.51
N VAL A 201 -20.93 6.27 -0.76
CA VAL A 201 -22.12 7.04 -0.41
C VAL A 201 -22.78 7.63 -1.67
N GLU A 202 -21.99 8.20 -2.60
CA GLU A 202 -22.52 8.70 -3.87
C GLU A 202 -23.15 7.57 -4.70
N LEU A 203 -22.53 6.40 -4.75
CA LEU A 203 -23.06 5.23 -5.46
C LEU A 203 -24.37 4.75 -4.86
N ASP A 204 -24.45 4.63 -3.53
CA ASP A 204 -25.67 4.17 -2.85
C ASP A 204 -26.84 5.13 -3.09
N ASN A 205 -26.61 6.43 -2.95
CA ASN A 205 -27.61 7.47 -3.25
C ASN A 205 -28.08 7.43 -4.73
N ALA A 206 -27.15 7.19 -5.67
CA ALA A 206 -27.48 7.11 -7.09
C ALA A 206 -28.31 5.85 -7.41
N VAL A 207 -28.00 4.72 -6.78
CA VAL A 207 -28.76 3.47 -6.92
C VAL A 207 -30.17 3.62 -6.37
N GLU A 208 -30.34 4.23 -5.19
CA GLU A 208 -31.66 4.47 -4.58
C GLU A 208 -32.55 5.38 -5.45
N LYS A 209 -31.94 6.37 -6.09
CA LYS A 209 -32.64 7.31 -6.99
C LYS A 209 -32.84 6.79 -8.41
N GLY A 210 -32.21 5.67 -8.78
CA GLY A 210 -32.22 5.16 -10.16
C GLY A 210 -31.47 6.07 -11.15
N ASP A 211 -30.51 6.90 -10.67
CA ASP A 211 -29.77 7.83 -11.52
C ASP A 211 -28.57 7.10 -12.18
N ASN A 212 -28.81 6.61 -13.39
CA ASN A 212 -27.82 5.88 -14.18
C ASN A 212 -26.56 6.70 -14.48
N ALA A 213 -26.66 8.02 -14.65
CA ALA A 213 -25.51 8.86 -14.96
C ALA A 213 -24.56 8.95 -13.76
N SER A 214 -25.11 9.19 -12.57
CA SER A 214 -24.34 9.19 -11.31
C SER A 214 -23.80 7.81 -10.96
N ILE A 215 -24.54 6.72 -11.22
CA ILE A 215 -24.05 5.35 -11.07
C ILE A 215 -22.81 5.14 -11.94
N MET A 216 -22.85 5.50 -13.21
CA MET A 216 -21.72 5.34 -14.13
C MET A 216 -20.50 6.19 -13.72
N LYS A 217 -20.72 7.41 -13.20
CA LYS A 217 -19.66 8.27 -12.66
C LYS A 217 -18.98 7.61 -11.45
N SER A 218 -19.75 7.10 -10.49
CA SER A 218 -19.22 6.40 -9.31
C SER A 218 -18.46 5.13 -9.69
N ILE A 219 -18.94 4.38 -10.67
CA ILE A 219 -18.24 3.21 -11.23
C ILE A 219 -16.86 3.58 -11.81
N GLU A 220 -16.76 4.68 -12.55
CA GLU A 220 -15.49 5.13 -13.10
C GLU A 220 -14.51 5.58 -12.00
N ALA A 221 -15.03 6.27 -10.97
CA ALA A 221 -14.24 6.59 -9.77
C ALA A 221 -13.71 5.33 -9.05
N MET A 222 -14.54 4.29 -8.93
CA MET A 222 -14.13 3.02 -8.31
C MET A 222 -13.01 2.31 -9.07
N LYS A 223 -12.93 2.44 -10.39
CA LYS A 223 -11.80 1.88 -11.17
C LYS A 223 -10.48 2.57 -10.78
N SER A 224 -10.48 3.89 -10.66
CA SER A 224 -9.30 4.64 -10.18
C SER A 224 -8.95 4.26 -8.74
N LEU A 225 -9.94 4.14 -7.86
CA LEU A 225 -9.74 3.74 -6.47
C LEU A 225 -9.18 2.31 -6.33
N PHE A 226 -9.56 1.39 -7.20
CA PHE A 226 -8.98 0.06 -7.25
C PHE A 226 -7.48 0.12 -7.55
N VAL A 227 -7.07 0.94 -8.52
CA VAL A 227 -5.66 1.14 -8.88
C VAL A 227 -4.89 1.79 -7.74
N ASP A 228 -5.42 2.88 -7.18
CA ASP A 228 -4.75 3.64 -6.13
C ASP A 228 -4.64 2.82 -4.83
N SER A 229 -5.73 2.22 -4.34
CA SER A 229 -5.71 1.40 -3.12
C SER A 229 -4.81 0.18 -3.23
N GLY A 230 -4.79 -0.49 -4.39
CA GLY A 230 -3.95 -1.66 -4.62
C GLY A 230 -2.46 -1.30 -4.69
N SER A 231 -2.09 -0.24 -5.41
CA SER A 231 -0.70 0.24 -5.49
C SER A 231 -0.19 0.75 -4.15
N LEU A 232 -1.05 1.48 -3.40
CA LEU A 232 -0.74 1.94 -2.04
C LEU A 232 -0.54 0.78 -1.08
N LYS A 233 -1.46 -0.20 -1.06
CA LYS A 233 -1.34 -1.39 -0.20
C LYS A 233 -0.02 -2.12 -0.46
N ALA A 234 0.28 -2.45 -1.70
CA ALA A 234 1.48 -3.19 -2.06
C ALA A 234 2.75 -2.43 -1.64
N THR A 235 2.85 -1.15 -1.99
CA THR A 235 4.04 -0.34 -1.73
C THR A 235 4.24 -0.05 -0.24
N SER A 236 3.17 0.32 0.47
CA SER A 236 3.26 0.67 1.89
C SER A 236 3.56 -0.52 2.78
N THR A 237 2.97 -1.70 2.51
CA THR A 237 3.22 -2.90 3.31
C THR A 237 4.63 -3.44 3.13
N TRP A 238 5.20 -3.40 1.91
CA TRP A 238 6.61 -3.72 1.68
C TRP A 238 7.53 -2.75 2.39
N LEU A 239 7.24 -1.44 2.32
CA LEU A 239 8.05 -0.43 2.98
C LEU A 239 8.03 -0.59 4.51
N ALA A 240 6.88 -0.94 5.08
CA ALA A 240 6.78 -1.21 6.51
C ALA A 240 7.54 -2.48 6.91
N ALA A 241 7.48 -3.55 6.12
CA ALA A 241 8.26 -4.77 6.36
C ALA A 241 9.77 -4.47 6.40
N GLN A 242 10.27 -3.70 5.41
CA GLN A 242 11.66 -3.25 5.37
C GLN A 242 11.99 -2.34 6.56
N GLY A 243 11.06 -1.44 6.94
CA GLY A 243 11.25 -0.53 8.06
C GLY A 243 11.36 -1.23 9.41
N ILE A 244 10.57 -2.26 9.66
CA ILE A 244 10.66 -3.07 10.89
C ILE A 244 12.07 -3.68 11.00
N ASP A 245 12.58 -4.30 9.94
CA ASP A 245 13.87 -4.97 9.96
C ASP A 245 15.04 -3.98 10.05
N GLU A 246 15.00 -2.87 9.34
CA GLU A 246 16.02 -1.83 9.41
C GLU A 246 16.07 -1.17 10.80
N CYS A 247 14.92 -0.86 11.39
CA CYS A 247 14.84 -0.36 12.75
C CYS A 247 15.38 -1.37 13.77
N ARG A 248 15.05 -2.65 13.60
CA ARG A 248 15.58 -3.75 14.42
C ARG A 248 17.10 -3.81 14.35
N GLN A 249 17.67 -3.86 13.16
CA GLN A 249 19.12 -3.95 12.94
C GLN A 249 19.84 -2.75 13.51
N SER A 250 19.27 -1.56 13.43
CA SER A 250 19.85 -0.30 13.94
C SER A 250 20.03 -0.28 15.46
N CYS A 251 19.31 -1.13 16.20
CA CYS A 251 19.44 -1.32 17.64
C CYS A 251 20.51 -2.35 18.04
N GLY A 252 21.25 -2.89 17.08
CA GLY A 252 22.29 -3.91 17.32
C GLY A 252 21.74 -5.16 17.99
N GLY A 253 22.47 -5.73 18.96
CA GLY A 253 22.06 -6.93 19.68
C GLY A 253 20.74 -6.76 20.45
N HIS A 254 20.45 -5.56 20.95
CA HIS A 254 19.16 -5.26 21.58
C HIS A 254 17.99 -5.41 20.61
N GLY A 255 18.18 -5.10 19.32
CA GLY A 255 17.17 -5.31 18.27
C GLY A 255 16.77 -6.77 18.07
N TYR A 256 17.59 -7.73 18.51
CA TYR A 256 17.31 -9.16 18.42
C TYR A 256 16.64 -9.73 19.69
N SER A 257 16.61 -8.96 20.77
CA SER A 257 15.94 -9.34 22.01
C SER A 257 14.42 -9.35 21.86
N GLY A 258 13.75 -10.31 22.50
CA GLY A 258 12.28 -10.38 22.55
C GLY A 258 11.62 -9.20 23.30
N TYR A 259 12.36 -8.48 24.13
CA TYR A 259 11.82 -7.37 24.95
C TYR A 259 11.42 -6.12 24.14
N ASN A 260 11.97 -5.92 22.96
CA ASN A 260 11.71 -4.74 22.13
C ASN A 260 10.55 -4.92 21.13
N GLY A 261 10.04 -6.13 20.98
CA GLY A 261 8.90 -6.44 20.12
C GLY A 261 9.16 -6.45 18.60
N PHE A 262 10.38 -6.14 18.10
CA PHE A 262 10.66 -6.11 16.65
C PHE A 262 10.43 -7.47 15.97
N GLY A 263 10.94 -8.55 16.56
CA GLY A 263 10.82 -9.90 15.97
C GLY A 263 9.35 -10.33 15.86
N ARG A 264 8.57 -10.14 16.91
CA ARG A 264 7.12 -10.40 16.89
C ARG A 264 6.42 -9.50 15.87
N ALA A 265 6.71 -8.21 15.87
CA ALA A 265 6.14 -7.27 14.91
C ALA A 265 6.42 -7.67 13.46
N TYR A 266 7.65 -8.10 13.15
CA TYR A 266 8.02 -8.57 11.81
C TYR A 266 7.22 -9.81 11.40
N ASN A 267 7.21 -10.83 12.26
CA ASN A 267 6.49 -12.08 11.98
C ASN A 267 4.99 -11.86 11.81
N ASP A 268 4.38 -11.00 12.63
CA ASP A 268 2.97 -10.66 12.53
C ASP A 268 2.67 -9.75 11.33
N TRP A 269 3.67 -9.01 10.84
CA TRP A 269 3.49 -8.02 9.77
C TRP A 269 3.57 -8.62 8.37
N VAL A 270 4.53 -9.52 8.10
CA VAL A 270 4.88 -9.90 6.72
C VAL A 270 3.72 -10.53 5.93
N VAL A 271 2.73 -11.09 6.59
CA VAL A 271 1.50 -11.57 5.94
C VAL A 271 0.74 -10.44 5.23
N GLN A 272 0.91 -9.18 5.66
CA GLN A 272 0.33 -8.01 4.98
C GLN A 272 0.82 -7.87 3.53
N CYS A 273 1.99 -8.43 3.21
CA CYS A 273 2.51 -8.41 1.85
C CYS A 273 1.83 -9.46 0.95
N THR A 274 1.07 -10.40 1.52
CA THR A 274 0.50 -11.56 0.83
C THR A 274 -1.03 -11.52 0.76
N TRP A 275 -1.70 -11.35 1.90
CA TRP A 275 -3.16 -11.35 1.93
C TRP A 275 -3.78 -10.07 1.36
N GLU A 276 -5.09 -10.07 1.10
CA GLU A 276 -5.81 -9.00 0.37
C GLU A 276 -5.22 -8.70 -1.02
N GLY A 277 -4.52 -9.69 -1.56
CA GLY A 277 -3.78 -9.69 -2.80
C GLY A 277 -2.26 -9.63 -2.59
N ASP A 278 -1.57 -10.64 -3.11
CA ASP A 278 -0.10 -10.63 -3.16
C ASP A 278 0.42 -9.33 -3.78
N ASN A 279 1.45 -8.76 -3.21
CA ASN A 279 1.92 -7.44 -3.60
C ASN A 279 2.48 -7.38 -5.03
N ASN A 280 3.07 -8.45 -5.57
CA ASN A 280 3.52 -8.50 -6.96
C ASN A 280 2.30 -8.60 -7.89
N VAL A 281 1.34 -9.46 -7.56
CA VAL A 281 0.09 -9.59 -8.32
C VAL A 281 -0.69 -8.27 -8.33
N LEU A 282 -0.79 -7.60 -7.19
CA LEU A 282 -1.39 -6.26 -7.10
C LEU A 282 -0.61 -5.25 -7.93
N GLY A 283 0.72 -5.24 -7.85
CA GLY A 283 1.57 -4.35 -8.63
C GLY A 283 1.37 -4.53 -10.14
N MET A 284 1.35 -5.77 -10.63
CA MET A 284 1.04 -6.06 -12.03
C MET A 284 -0.39 -5.60 -12.40
N THR A 285 -1.36 -5.91 -11.56
CA THR A 285 -2.78 -5.59 -11.81
C THR A 285 -3.02 -4.07 -11.83
N THR A 286 -2.39 -3.32 -10.94
CA THR A 286 -2.56 -1.86 -10.82
C THR A 286 -1.63 -1.06 -11.76
N GLY A 287 -0.52 -1.63 -12.21
CA GLY A 287 0.33 -1.04 -13.25
C GLY A 287 -0.24 -1.17 -14.66
N LYS A 288 -0.95 -2.27 -14.94
CA LYS A 288 -1.54 -2.56 -16.26
C LYS A 288 -2.46 -1.45 -16.82
N PRO A 289 -3.34 -0.80 -16.04
CA PRO A 289 -4.18 0.30 -16.52
C PRO A 289 -3.38 1.47 -17.08
N PHE A 290 -2.23 1.84 -16.51
CA PHE A 290 -1.39 2.93 -17.02
C PHE A 290 -0.91 2.65 -18.45
N VAL A 291 -0.43 1.44 -18.70
CA VAL A 291 0.00 1.01 -20.05
C VAL A 291 -1.17 1.00 -21.02
N LYS A 292 -2.34 0.48 -20.60
CA LYS A 292 -3.57 0.52 -21.42
C LYS A 292 -4.03 1.94 -21.75
N HIS A 293 -3.94 2.85 -20.80
CA HIS A 293 -4.29 4.27 -21.03
C HIS A 293 -3.33 4.93 -22.02
N VAL A 294 -2.03 4.66 -21.92
CA VAL A 294 -1.04 5.16 -22.88
C VAL A 294 -1.35 4.61 -24.29
N MET A 295 -1.60 3.31 -24.43
CA MET A 295 -1.98 2.70 -25.71
C MET A 295 -3.26 3.37 -26.27
N SER A 296 -4.27 3.58 -25.44
CA SER A 296 -5.52 4.25 -25.86
C SER A 296 -5.30 5.70 -26.28
N LEU A 297 -4.44 6.45 -25.55
CA LEU A 297 -4.08 7.83 -25.92
C LEU A 297 -3.36 7.88 -27.27
N GLU A 298 -2.45 6.92 -27.54
CA GLU A 298 -1.73 6.83 -28.81
C GLU A 298 -2.66 6.44 -29.97
N ASP A 299 -3.57 5.48 -29.76
CA ASP A 299 -4.42 4.92 -30.81
C ASP A 299 -5.64 5.80 -31.13
N THR A 300 -6.26 6.39 -30.10
CA THR A 300 -7.56 7.07 -30.23
C THR A 300 -7.54 8.53 -29.82
N GLY A 301 -6.54 8.98 -29.10
CA GLY A 301 -6.48 10.33 -28.50
C GLY A 301 -7.48 10.55 -27.36
N LYS A 302 -8.19 9.51 -26.89
CA LYS A 302 -9.23 9.62 -25.85
C LYS A 302 -8.60 10.01 -24.50
N PRO A 303 -9.02 11.15 -23.90
CA PRO A 303 -8.43 11.62 -22.64
C PRO A 303 -8.65 10.65 -21.48
N VAL A 304 -7.63 10.49 -20.65
CA VAL A 304 -7.68 9.77 -19.37
C VAL A 304 -8.29 10.68 -18.31
N LYS A 305 -9.12 10.11 -17.43
CA LYS A 305 -9.76 10.80 -16.31
C LYS A 305 -9.31 10.22 -14.97
N GLY A 306 -9.63 10.92 -13.88
CA GLY A 306 -9.34 10.48 -12.51
C GLY A 306 -7.88 10.69 -12.12
N SER A 307 -7.36 9.89 -11.19
CA SER A 307 -6.01 10.04 -10.59
C SER A 307 -4.85 9.87 -11.58
N SER A 308 -5.14 9.32 -12.78
CA SER A 308 -4.18 9.09 -13.86
C SER A 308 -4.24 10.12 -14.99
N ASP A 309 -4.95 11.24 -14.82
CA ASP A 309 -5.15 12.28 -15.84
C ASP A 309 -3.86 12.95 -16.31
N PHE A 310 -2.79 12.92 -15.50
CA PHE A 310 -1.47 13.38 -15.88
C PHE A 310 -0.88 12.64 -17.11
N LEU A 311 -1.38 11.45 -17.44
CA LEU A 311 -1.01 10.73 -18.66
C LEU A 311 -1.40 11.47 -19.93
N ASN A 312 -2.37 12.39 -19.88
CA ASN A 312 -2.75 13.24 -21.03
C ASN A 312 -1.58 14.10 -21.54
N GLN A 313 -0.54 14.27 -20.74
CA GLN A 313 0.70 14.96 -21.15
C GLN A 313 1.69 14.04 -21.92
N LEU A 314 1.25 12.86 -22.34
CA LEU A 314 2.08 11.86 -23.04
C LEU A 314 2.93 12.47 -24.16
N LYS A 315 2.31 13.28 -25.03
CA LYS A 315 2.99 13.90 -26.19
C LYS A 315 4.07 14.92 -25.77
N GLU A 316 3.92 15.56 -24.60
CA GLU A 316 4.90 16.52 -24.09
C GLU A 316 6.19 15.84 -23.60
N TYR A 317 6.09 14.58 -23.11
CA TYR A 317 7.20 13.90 -22.46
C TYR A 317 7.71 12.66 -23.20
N THR A 318 7.17 12.36 -24.38
CA THR A 318 7.62 11.27 -25.26
C THR A 318 8.02 11.81 -26.63
N GLY A 319 8.54 10.98 -27.53
CA GLY A 319 9.01 11.44 -28.83
C GLY A 319 10.10 12.51 -28.70
N SER A 320 9.89 13.69 -29.29
CA SER A 320 10.81 14.82 -29.16
C SER A 320 10.95 15.36 -27.74
N GLY A 321 9.93 15.18 -26.89
CA GLY A 321 9.97 15.58 -25.49
C GLY A 321 10.72 14.59 -24.57
N ALA A 322 11.14 13.44 -25.08
CA ALA A 322 11.85 12.42 -24.29
C ALA A 322 13.24 12.89 -23.78
N SER A 323 13.83 13.88 -24.40
CA SER A 323 15.10 14.50 -23.98
C SER A 323 14.98 15.46 -22.81
N LYS A 324 13.76 15.91 -22.45
CA LYS A 324 13.51 16.88 -21.37
C LYS A 324 13.81 16.27 -20.01
N VAL A 325 14.90 16.67 -19.38
CA VAL A 325 15.25 16.29 -18.01
C VAL A 325 14.47 17.15 -17.02
N ILE A 326 13.93 16.54 -15.98
CA ILE A 326 13.12 17.24 -14.95
C ILE A 326 13.98 17.60 -13.74
N LEU A 327 14.77 16.66 -13.23
CA LEU A 327 15.65 16.86 -12.08
C LEU A 327 17.09 17.04 -12.58
N ASN A 328 17.63 18.24 -12.48
CA ASN A 328 18.97 18.58 -12.98
C ASN A 328 20.02 18.65 -11.86
N ASP A 329 19.62 19.06 -10.66
CA ASP A 329 20.49 19.32 -9.53
C ASP A 329 19.79 19.14 -8.17
N ALA A 330 20.50 19.47 -7.08
CA ALA A 330 19.99 19.40 -5.71
C ALA A 330 18.73 20.25 -5.49
N ASN A 331 18.61 21.43 -6.11
CA ASN A 331 17.47 22.31 -5.89
C ASN A 331 16.19 21.71 -6.48
N ASP A 332 16.32 21.09 -7.65
CA ASP A 332 15.21 20.40 -8.30
C ASP A 332 14.69 19.23 -7.46
N ILE A 333 15.58 18.50 -6.80
CA ILE A 333 15.21 17.40 -5.88
C ILE A 333 14.49 17.94 -4.63
N LEU A 334 14.93 19.09 -4.11
CA LEU A 334 14.35 19.72 -2.92
C LEU A 334 13.02 20.44 -3.19
N ASP A 335 12.68 20.74 -4.43
CA ASP A 335 11.38 21.25 -4.83
C ASP A 335 10.38 20.07 -4.97
N LEU A 336 9.54 19.88 -3.96
CA LEU A 336 8.60 18.75 -3.92
C LEU A 336 7.57 18.78 -5.06
N LYS A 337 7.18 19.96 -5.55
CA LYS A 337 6.25 20.06 -6.69
C LYS A 337 6.93 19.60 -7.98
N LYS A 338 8.16 20.01 -8.19
CA LYS A 338 9.00 19.57 -9.33
C LYS A 338 9.32 18.07 -9.21
N PHE A 339 9.55 17.57 -7.98
CA PHE A 339 9.77 16.16 -7.72
C PHE A 339 8.53 15.32 -8.05
N ILE A 340 7.33 15.73 -7.62
CA ILE A 340 6.07 15.07 -8.00
C ILE A 340 5.92 15.02 -9.52
N LYS A 341 6.24 16.13 -10.20
CA LYS A 341 6.24 16.16 -11.66
C LYS A 341 7.21 15.15 -12.28
N SER A 342 8.37 14.98 -11.69
CA SER A 342 9.34 13.97 -12.13
C SER A 342 8.81 12.55 -12.03
N LEU A 343 8.02 12.23 -10.98
CA LEU A 343 7.34 10.94 -10.84
C LEU A 343 6.30 10.72 -11.95
N GLU A 344 5.50 11.75 -12.28
CA GLU A 344 4.54 11.69 -13.39
C GLU A 344 5.25 11.39 -14.71
N VAL A 345 6.34 12.10 -14.99
CA VAL A 345 7.13 11.90 -16.21
C VAL A 345 7.79 10.51 -16.26
N ALA A 346 8.29 10.02 -15.11
CA ALA A 346 8.82 8.66 -15.01
C ALA A 346 7.75 7.61 -15.35
N ILE A 347 6.54 7.76 -14.80
CA ILE A 347 5.41 6.86 -15.10
C ILE A 347 5.02 6.95 -16.57
N ILE A 348 4.91 8.15 -17.15
CA ILE A 348 4.56 8.34 -18.56
C ILE A 348 5.57 7.62 -19.46
N ARG A 349 6.86 7.85 -19.27
CA ARG A 349 7.92 7.29 -20.12
C ARG A 349 8.04 5.78 -19.96
N LEU A 350 8.04 5.28 -18.73
CA LEU A 350 8.08 3.85 -18.46
C LEU A 350 6.84 3.14 -19.05
N SER A 351 5.64 3.73 -18.91
CA SER A 351 4.41 3.16 -19.48
C SER A 351 4.43 3.16 -21.01
N SER A 352 4.99 4.20 -21.64
CA SER A 352 5.12 4.28 -23.11
C SER A 352 6.09 3.22 -23.65
N GLU A 353 7.25 3.02 -23.01
CA GLU A 353 8.16 1.96 -23.41
C GLU A 353 7.58 0.56 -23.17
N THR A 354 6.89 0.38 -22.02
CA THR A 354 6.19 -0.88 -21.72
C THR A 354 5.09 -1.17 -22.77
N ALA A 355 4.35 -0.15 -23.21
CA ALA A 355 3.33 -0.29 -24.26
C ALA A 355 3.91 -0.80 -25.58
N LYS A 356 5.12 -0.36 -25.96
CA LYS A 356 5.81 -0.86 -27.16
C LYS A 356 6.13 -2.36 -27.08
N ILE A 357 6.53 -2.83 -25.88
CA ILE A 357 6.79 -4.27 -25.64
C ILE A 357 5.48 -5.05 -25.70
N VAL A 358 4.43 -4.58 -25.02
CA VAL A 358 3.10 -5.23 -24.98
C VAL A 358 2.48 -5.35 -26.38
N ARG A 359 2.71 -4.38 -27.28
CA ARG A 359 2.23 -4.45 -28.67
C ARG A 359 2.91 -5.54 -29.50
N LYS A 360 4.13 -5.92 -29.16
CA LYS A 360 4.91 -6.97 -29.87
C LYS A 360 4.69 -8.35 -29.26
N GLU A 361 4.63 -8.39 -27.94
CA GLU A 361 4.53 -9.60 -27.13
C GLU A 361 3.14 -9.67 -26.46
N ASN A 362 3.08 -9.60 -25.13
CA ASN A 362 1.86 -9.47 -24.34
C ASN A 362 2.20 -8.95 -22.93
N PHE A 363 1.20 -8.82 -22.06
CA PHE A 363 1.39 -8.33 -20.71
C PHE A 363 2.20 -9.25 -19.79
N ASP A 364 2.35 -10.54 -20.12
CA ASP A 364 3.07 -11.50 -19.27
C ASP A 364 4.59 -11.25 -19.28
N PHE A 365 5.10 -10.60 -20.33
CA PHE A 365 6.53 -10.27 -20.45
C PHE A 365 6.97 -9.00 -19.72
N VAL A 366 6.05 -8.22 -19.19
CA VAL A 366 6.32 -6.88 -18.60
C VAL A 366 5.93 -6.78 -17.13
N GLY A 367 5.94 -7.91 -16.42
CA GLY A 367 5.50 -7.94 -15.01
C GLY A 367 6.32 -7.01 -14.10
N ALA A 368 7.61 -6.94 -14.29
CA ALA A 368 8.50 -6.08 -13.49
C ALA A 368 8.24 -4.59 -13.74
N GLU A 369 8.04 -4.20 -15.00
CA GLU A 369 7.70 -2.84 -15.41
C GLU A 369 6.37 -2.42 -14.82
N LEU A 370 5.35 -3.28 -14.86
CA LEU A 370 4.03 -3.04 -14.27
C LEU A 370 4.13 -2.81 -12.75
N VAL A 371 4.90 -3.63 -12.05
CA VAL A 371 5.15 -3.46 -10.60
C VAL A 371 5.85 -2.13 -10.32
N ASN A 372 6.82 -1.72 -11.13
CA ASN A 372 7.52 -0.45 -10.97
C ASN A 372 6.59 0.75 -11.25
N ILE A 373 5.76 0.69 -12.29
CA ILE A 373 4.73 1.70 -12.56
C ILE A 373 3.80 1.86 -11.35
N SER A 374 3.32 0.74 -10.80
CA SER A 374 2.46 0.72 -9.62
C SER A 374 3.13 1.38 -8.40
N LYS A 375 4.39 1.03 -8.12
CA LYS A 375 5.17 1.62 -7.01
C LYS A 375 5.36 3.13 -7.20
N LEU A 376 5.75 3.57 -8.38
CA LEU A 376 5.92 4.99 -8.68
C LEU A 376 4.61 5.76 -8.52
N ASN A 377 3.46 5.18 -8.95
CA ASN A 377 2.15 5.77 -8.73
C ASN A 377 1.81 5.89 -7.25
N ALA A 378 2.08 4.87 -6.43
CA ALA A 378 1.86 4.94 -4.99
C ALA A 378 2.68 6.07 -4.36
N HIS A 379 3.96 6.19 -4.69
CA HIS A 379 4.81 7.27 -4.20
C HIS A 379 4.32 8.65 -4.66
N ARG A 380 3.91 8.79 -5.92
CA ARG A 380 3.32 10.02 -6.44
C ARG A 380 2.06 10.41 -5.66
N TYR A 381 1.17 9.44 -5.45
CA TYR A 381 -0.11 9.65 -4.76
C TYR A 381 0.09 10.18 -3.34
N VAL A 382 0.88 9.47 -2.53
CA VAL A 382 1.09 9.85 -1.13
C VAL A 382 1.83 11.19 -1.00
N LEU A 383 2.83 11.44 -1.85
CA LEU A 383 3.61 12.67 -1.80
C LEU A 383 2.78 13.88 -2.26
N THR A 384 1.94 13.71 -3.27
CA THR A 384 1.03 14.77 -3.74
C THR A 384 0.06 15.18 -2.62
N GLU A 385 -0.57 14.22 -1.96
CA GLU A 385 -1.49 14.52 -0.88
C GLU A 385 -0.77 15.08 0.35
N TYR A 386 0.42 14.58 0.65
CA TYR A 386 1.24 15.11 1.74
C TYR A 386 1.57 16.59 1.54
N VAL A 387 2.07 16.96 0.36
CA VAL A 387 2.39 18.37 0.03
C VAL A 387 1.13 19.24 0.11
N ARG A 388 0.01 18.77 -0.43
CA ARG A 388 -1.28 19.49 -0.35
C ARG A 388 -1.68 19.78 1.11
N ARG A 389 -1.49 18.82 2.02
CA ARG A 389 -1.80 18.99 3.44
C ARG A 389 -0.83 19.92 4.13
N VAL A 390 0.46 19.86 3.80
CA VAL A 390 1.47 20.79 4.35
C VAL A 390 1.18 22.21 3.88
N ASP A 391 0.85 22.41 2.59
CA ASP A 391 0.47 23.72 2.04
C ASP A 391 -0.75 24.30 2.78
N ALA A 392 -1.73 23.48 3.09
CA ALA A 392 -2.97 23.85 3.76
C ALA A 392 -2.87 23.91 5.30
N HIS A 393 -1.72 23.61 5.89
CA HIS A 393 -1.57 23.58 7.36
C HIS A 393 -1.62 25.00 7.94
N ASP A 394 -2.43 25.21 8.99
CA ASP A 394 -2.66 26.53 9.59
C ASP A 394 -1.42 27.10 10.30
N ASN A 395 -0.64 26.25 10.94
CA ASN A 395 0.58 26.68 11.64
C ASN A 395 1.77 26.78 10.67
N ALA A 396 2.07 27.99 10.25
CA ALA A 396 3.17 28.28 9.32
C ALA A 396 4.55 27.90 9.88
N SER A 397 4.74 27.93 11.21
CA SER A 397 6.04 27.60 11.83
C SER A 397 6.40 26.11 11.73
N LEU A 398 5.41 25.22 11.55
CA LEU A 398 5.65 23.77 11.38
C LEU A 398 5.95 23.39 9.94
N LYS A 399 5.52 24.18 8.95
CA LYS A 399 5.67 23.83 7.52
C LYS A 399 7.09 23.49 7.11
N PRO A 400 8.16 24.21 7.51
CA PRO A 400 9.53 23.86 7.13
C PRO A 400 9.91 22.45 7.53
N TYR A 401 9.59 22.03 8.75
CA TYR A 401 9.89 20.70 9.28
C TYR A 401 9.11 19.60 8.55
N LEU A 402 7.83 19.87 8.25
CA LEU A 402 7.00 18.95 7.47
C LEU A 402 7.49 18.85 6.02
N TYR A 403 7.89 19.95 5.39
CA TYR A 403 8.51 19.91 4.06
C TYR A 403 9.80 19.08 4.06
N ASP A 404 10.63 19.20 5.09
CA ASP A 404 11.88 18.42 5.17
C ASP A 404 11.61 16.92 5.28
N LEU A 405 10.55 16.49 5.98
CA LEU A 405 10.12 15.08 5.96
C LEU A 405 9.69 14.62 4.56
N GLY A 406 8.91 15.44 3.84
CA GLY A 406 8.55 15.15 2.45
C GLY A 406 9.78 15.05 1.53
N ARG A 407 10.77 15.91 1.73
CA ARG A 407 12.05 15.91 1.00
C ARG A 407 12.89 14.67 1.31
N VAL A 408 12.97 14.27 2.59
CA VAL A 408 13.62 13.00 2.99
C VAL A 408 12.96 11.83 2.30
N TYR A 409 11.62 11.76 2.32
CA TYR A 409 10.89 10.72 1.62
C TYR A 409 11.21 10.70 0.11
N ALA A 410 11.11 11.85 -0.56
CA ALA A 410 11.40 11.98 -1.98
C ALA A 410 12.83 11.55 -2.32
N ALA A 411 13.81 11.98 -1.54
CA ALA A 411 15.22 11.72 -1.78
C ALA A 411 15.58 10.24 -1.51
N THR A 412 15.18 9.69 -0.36
CA THR A 412 15.71 8.40 0.14
C THR A 412 14.79 7.22 -0.17
N VAL A 413 13.48 7.38 -0.05
CA VAL A 413 12.51 6.30 -0.31
C VAL A 413 12.23 6.17 -1.80
N VAL A 414 12.30 7.28 -2.55
CA VAL A 414 11.97 7.26 -3.99
C VAL A 414 13.25 7.35 -4.83
N LEU A 415 13.91 8.50 -4.90
CA LEU A 415 14.97 8.72 -5.88
C LEU A 415 16.19 7.80 -5.68
N ASP A 416 16.63 7.58 -4.45
CA ASP A 416 17.74 6.66 -4.15
C ASP A 416 17.42 5.21 -4.59
N LYS A 417 16.18 4.77 -4.45
CA LYS A 417 15.73 3.40 -4.81
C LYS A 417 15.40 3.22 -6.28
N PHE A 418 14.91 4.25 -6.94
CA PHE A 418 14.48 4.21 -8.34
C PHE A 418 15.43 5.00 -9.28
N SER A 419 16.64 5.35 -8.82
CA SER A 419 17.63 6.12 -9.60
C SER A 419 17.89 5.51 -10.99
N GLY A 420 17.93 4.18 -11.10
CA GLY A 420 18.05 3.47 -12.37
C GLY A 420 16.94 3.84 -13.36
N ILE A 421 15.68 3.86 -12.93
CA ILE A 421 14.53 4.25 -13.77
C ILE A 421 14.65 5.73 -14.15
N PHE A 422 14.96 6.61 -13.19
CA PHE A 422 15.06 8.04 -13.44
C PHE A 422 16.17 8.39 -14.45
N LEU A 423 17.30 7.69 -14.39
CA LEU A 423 18.38 7.84 -15.35
C LEU A 423 18.04 7.23 -16.72
N THR A 424 17.57 5.99 -16.75
CA THR A 424 17.24 5.27 -17.99
C THR A 424 16.22 6.03 -18.83
N PHE A 425 15.24 6.63 -18.17
CA PHE A 425 14.19 7.39 -18.83
C PHE A 425 14.44 8.91 -18.87
N ASN A 426 15.66 9.35 -18.64
CA ASN A 426 16.06 10.76 -18.75
C ASN A 426 15.26 11.73 -17.83
N VAL A 427 14.69 11.22 -16.73
CA VAL A 427 13.91 12.03 -15.79
C VAL A 427 14.81 12.83 -14.88
N ALA A 428 15.93 12.24 -14.45
CA ALA A 428 16.98 12.90 -13.67
C ALA A 428 18.31 12.86 -14.42
N SER A 429 19.11 13.92 -14.26
CA SER A 429 20.48 13.98 -14.76
C SER A 429 21.42 13.16 -13.85
N THR A 430 22.59 12.77 -14.36
CA THR A 430 23.66 12.16 -13.54
C THR A 430 24.14 13.12 -12.46
N ASN A 431 24.11 14.45 -12.74
CA ASN A 431 24.44 15.47 -11.74
C ASN A 431 23.45 15.46 -10.57
N ALA A 432 22.12 15.38 -10.86
CA ALA A 432 21.11 15.28 -9.81
C ALA A 432 21.33 14.04 -8.91
N ILE A 433 21.68 12.89 -9.49
CA ILE A 433 21.97 11.67 -8.69
C ILE A 433 23.27 11.82 -7.87
N THR A 434 24.26 12.53 -8.40
CA THR A 434 25.47 12.86 -7.64
C THR A 434 25.16 13.79 -6.46
N ASP A 435 24.39 14.83 -6.71
CA ASP A 435 23.94 15.80 -5.71
C ASP A 435 23.04 15.15 -4.64
N LEU A 436 22.21 14.17 -5.02
CA LEU A 436 21.40 13.40 -4.08
C LEU A 436 22.26 12.82 -2.96
N ALA A 437 23.33 12.13 -3.30
CA ALA A 437 24.19 11.44 -2.35
C ALA A 437 25.10 12.41 -1.57
N LYS A 438 25.67 13.42 -2.24
CA LYS A 438 26.71 14.30 -1.67
C LYS A 438 26.16 15.53 -0.96
N ILE A 439 24.99 16.02 -1.36
CA ILE A 439 24.43 17.29 -0.91
C ILE A 439 23.08 17.10 -0.22
N VAL A 440 22.10 16.51 -0.93
CA VAL A 440 20.69 16.50 -0.49
C VAL A 440 20.50 15.66 0.75
N ILE A 441 20.90 14.39 0.72
CA ILE A 441 20.71 13.48 1.86
C ILE A 441 21.46 13.97 3.11
N PRO A 442 22.77 14.32 3.05
CA PRO A 442 23.46 14.84 4.22
C PRO A 442 22.84 16.10 4.81
N LYS A 443 22.42 17.04 3.96
CA LYS A 443 21.74 18.27 4.40
C LYS A 443 20.44 17.96 5.13
N LEU A 444 19.59 17.14 4.55
CA LEU A 444 18.30 16.78 5.14
C LEU A 444 18.46 16.01 6.46
N CYS A 445 19.40 15.08 6.54
CA CYS A 445 19.72 14.37 7.77
C CYS A 445 20.10 15.34 8.89
N LYS A 446 20.96 16.33 8.58
CA LYS A 446 21.37 17.35 9.54
C LYS A 446 20.19 18.25 9.99
N GLN A 447 19.24 18.54 9.11
CA GLN A 447 18.05 19.35 9.42
C GLN A 447 17.03 18.57 10.28
N ILE A 448 16.83 17.28 10.04
CA ILE A 448 15.90 16.43 10.79
C ILE A 448 16.41 16.09 12.18
N ARG A 449 17.73 15.88 12.35
CA ARG A 449 18.35 15.37 13.59
C ARG A 449 17.89 16.10 14.86
N PRO A 450 17.86 17.44 14.94
CA PRO A 450 17.46 18.17 16.15
C PRO A 450 15.99 17.97 16.53
N ASN A 451 15.14 17.61 15.57
CA ASN A 451 13.69 17.59 15.69
C ASN A 451 13.12 16.18 15.94
N VAL A 452 13.98 15.15 15.97
CA VAL A 452 13.56 13.74 16.01
C VAL A 452 12.65 13.43 17.20
N VAL A 453 12.93 13.97 18.38
CA VAL A 453 12.11 13.73 19.58
C VAL A 453 10.70 14.27 19.35
N GLY A 454 10.57 15.54 18.97
CA GLY A 454 9.25 16.14 18.70
C GLY A 454 8.50 15.45 17.57
N LEU A 455 9.21 14.99 16.52
CA LEU A 455 8.61 14.25 15.42
C LEU A 455 8.09 12.88 15.85
N THR A 456 8.79 12.17 16.74
CA THR A 456 8.29 10.89 17.28
C THR A 456 7.19 11.10 18.33
N ASP A 457 7.25 12.17 19.14
CA ASP A 457 6.20 12.53 20.11
C ASP A 457 4.87 12.86 19.43
N SER A 458 4.92 13.45 18.24
CA SER A 458 3.70 13.82 17.50
C SER A 458 2.85 12.61 17.09
N PHE A 459 3.39 11.39 17.11
CA PHE A 459 2.60 10.17 16.91
C PHE A 459 1.70 9.86 18.11
N GLN A 460 1.91 10.51 19.27
CA GLN A 460 1.11 10.38 20.50
C GLN A 460 0.98 8.92 20.98
N MET A 461 2.03 8.14 20.81
CA MET A 461 2.05 6.74 21.27
C MET A 461 2.48 6.70 22.74
N SER A 462 1.65 6.09 23.59
CA SER A 462 2.02 5.77 24.97
C SER A 462 3.08 4.65 25.02
N ASP A 463 3.79 4.54 26.14
CA ASP A 463 4.76 3.46 26.35
C ASP A 463 4.11 2.08 26.21
N MET A 464 2.84 1.93 26.62
CA MET A 464 2.08 0.70 26.43
C MET A 464 1.85 0.38 24.95
N MET A 465 1.57 1.38 24.11
CA MET A 465 1.43 1.19 22.65
C MET A 465 2.76 0.91 21.97
N ILE A 466 3.84 1.55 22.41
CA ILE A 466 5.21 1.31 21.93
C ILE A 466 5.63 -0.11 22.30
N ASN A 467 5.36 -0.54 23.54
CA ASN A 467 5.63 -1.89 24.05
C ASN A 467 7.05 -2.38 23.72
N ALA A 468 8.05 -1.60 24.12
CA ALA A 468 9.47 -1.91 23.99
C ALA A 468 10.19 -1.49 25.27
N ALA A 469 11.13 -2.30 25.72
CA ALA A 469 11.92 -2.06 26.91
C ALA A 469 13.20 -1.21 26.67
N ILE A 470 13.46 -0.84 25.41
CA ILE A 470 14.63 -0.07 25.00
C ILE A 470 14.26 1.27 24.42
#